data_3055641c7e61bca5448f5200d1209ff3
#
_entry.id   3055641c7e61bca5448f5200d1209ff3
#
_cell.length_a   1.000
_cell.length_b   1.000
_cell.length_c   1.000
_cell.angle_alpha   90.00
_cell.angle_beta   90.00
_cell.angle_gamma   90.00
#
_symmetry.space_group_name_H-M   'P 1'
#
loop_
_entity.id
_entity.type
_entity.pdbx_description
1 polymer ?
#
loop_
_entity_poly.entity_id
_entity_poly.type
_entity_poly.pdbx_seq_one_letter_code
_entity_poly.pdbx_strand_id
1 'polypeptide(L)' 'MPVKINGRIYYRTAEVCQMVGIGKSTLFRWIRQNIVNDAEYRDRKGWRLFAEDELLNLKSETNKIQRNRVAEI' A
#
# COMPACT_ATOMS: atom_id res chain seq x y z
N MET A 1 12.80 4.80 -3.89
CA MET A 1 12.85 4.65 -5.34
C MET A 1 12.19 3.36 -5.78
N PRO A 2 11.39 3.38 -6.84
CA PRO A 2 10.77 2.15 -7.33
C PRO A 2 11.81 1.11 -7.76
N VAL A 3 11.42 -0.14 -7.67
CA VAL A 3 12.28 -1.26 -8.05
C VAL A 3 11.70 -1.90 -9.30
N LYS A 4 12.53 -2.12 -10.31
CA LYS A 4 12.07 -2.74 -11.55
C LYS A 4 12.59 -4.16 -11.63
N ILE A 5 11.68 -5.13 -11.76
CA ILE A 5 12.03 -6.55 -11.85
C ILE A 5 11.25 -7.14 -13.02
N ASN A 6 11.99 -7.74 -13.98
CA ASN A 6 11.39 -8.41 -15.14
C ASN A 6 10.38 -7.51 -15.89
N GLY A 7 10.72 -6.23 -16.04
CA GLY A 7 9.87 -5.30 -16.74
C GLY A 7 8.71 -4.75 -15.94
N ARG A 8 8.53 -5.19 -14.69
CA ARG A 8 7.48 -4.69 -13.82
C ARG A 8 8.05 -3.77 -12.76
N ILE A 9 7.27 -2.76 -12.38
CA ILE A 9 7.67 -1.79 -11.38
C ILE A 9 7.04 -2.17 -10.05
N TYR A 10 7.87 -2.17 -9.00
CA TYR A 10 7.45 -2.44 -7.63
C TYR A 10 7.82 -1.26 -6.75
N TYR A 11 7.01 -1.04 -5.72
CA TYR A 11 7.20 0.09 -4.80
C TYR A 11 7.51 -0.42 -3.41
N ARG A 12 8.38 0.29 -2.71
CA ARG A 12 8.72 -0.03 -1.34
C ARG A 12 7.69 0.58 -0.39
N THR A 13 7.64 0.09 0.84
CA THR A 13 6.67 0.53 1.84
C THR A 13 6.62 2.05 1.98
N ALA A 14 7.78 2.70 2.09
CA ALA A 14 7.82 4.15 2.26
C ALA A 14 7.21 4.88 1.06
N GLU A 15 7.48 4.37 -0.13
CA GLU A 15 6.94 4.97 -1.36
C GLU A 15 5.42 4.78 -1.44
N VAL A 16 4.96 3.60 -1.11
CA VAL A 16 3.52 3.30 -1.10
C VAL A 16 2.79 4.22 -0.12
N CYS A 17 3.30 4.36 1.08
CA CYS A 17 2.70 5.23 2.09
C CYS A 17 2.63 6.68 1.60
N GLN A 18 3.68 7.14 0.95
CA GLN A 18 3.74 8.50 0.43
C GLN A 18 2.76 8.70 -0.72
N MET A 19 2.67 7.73 -1.62
CA MET A 19 1.78 7.81 -2.79
C MET A 19 0.30 7.70 -2.40
N VAL A 20 0.01 6.88 -1.41
CA VAL A 20 -1.36 6.67 -0.95
C VAL A 20 -1.78 7.73 0.07
N GLY A 21 -0.82 8.34 0.74
CA GLY A 21 -1.11 9.39 1.70
C GLY A 21 -1.44 8.89 3.09
N ILE A 22 -0.82 7.79 3.51
CA ILE A 22 -1.03 7.21 4.84
C ILE A 22 0.31 7.00 5.52
N GLY A 23 0.31 6.82 6.83
CA GLY A 23 1.50 6.49 7.58
C GLY A 23 1.80 5.01 7.54
N LYS A 24 3.06 4.65 7.83
CA LYS A 24 3.45 3.24 7.88
C LYS A 24 2.66 2.48 8.93
N SER A 25 2.41 3.10 10.08
CA SER A 25 1.63 2.48 11.15
C SER A 25 0.23 2.11 10.68
N THR A 26 -0.40 3.00 9.92
CA THR A 26 -1.72 2.77 9.37
C THR A 26 -1.70 1.61 8.38
N LEU A 27 -0.71 1.60 7.49
CA LEU A 27 -0.58 0.53 6.51
C LEU A 27 -0.41 -0.83 7.18
N PHE A 28 0.48 -0.94 8.17
CA PHE A 28 0.72 -2.20 8.85
C PHE A 28 -0.49 -2.65 9.66
N ARG A 29 -1.22 -1.71 10.24
CA ARG A 29 -2.46 -2.03 10.95
C ARG A 29 -3.50 -2.60 9.99
N TRP A 30 -3.64 -2.01 8.80
CA TRP A 30 -4.58 -2.50 7.79
C TRP A 30 -4.23 -3.91 7.33
N ILE A 31 -2.94 -4.18 7.16
CA ILE A 31 -2.48 -5.52 6.79
C ILE A 31 -2.82 -6.51 7.90
N ARG A 32 -2.56 -6.13 9.15
CA ARG A 32 -2.82 -6.98 10.30
C ARG A 32 -4.30 -7.28 10.48
N GLN A 33 -5.16 -6.31 10.16
CA GLN A 33 -6.60 -6.46 10.28
C GLN A 33 -7.25 -7.04 9.02
N ASN A 34 -6.44 -7.42 8.03
CA ASN A 34 -6.91 -7.98 6.77
C ASN A 34 -7.81 -7.03 5.98
N ILE A 35 -7.66 -5.71 6.20
CA ILE A 35 -8.35 -4.72 5.39
C ILE A 35 -7.73 -4.67 4.00
N VAL A 36 -6.41 -4.81 3.93
CA VAL A 36 -5.68 -4.93 2.67
C VAL A 36 -4.76 -6.13 2.75
N ASN A 37 -4.40 -6.67 1.60
CA ASN A 37 -3.48 -7.80 1.54
C ASN A 37 -2.05 -7.32 1.76
N ASP A 38 -1.25 -8.18 2.41
CA ASP A 38 0.19 -7.93 2.52
C ASP A 38 0.83 -8.02 1.14
N ALA A 39 2.02 -7.44 1.02
CA ALA A 39 2.77 -7.49 -0.24
C ALA A 39 3.06 -8.93 -0.63
N GLU A 40 2.83 -9.23 -1.90
CA GLU A 40 3.07 -10.57 -2.44
C GLU A 40 4.55 -10.87 -2.58
N TYR A 41 5.35 -9.85 -2.78
CA TYR A 41 6.77 -9.99 -3.09
C TYR A 41 7.62 -9.31 -2.03
N ARG A 42 8.83 -9.86 -1.84
CA ARG A 42 9.84 -9.29 -0.95
C ARG A 42 11.19 -9.35 -1.64
N ASP A 43 12.06 -8.40 -1.33
CA ASP A 43 13.41 -8.44 -1.87
C ASP A 43 14.28 -9.41 -1.04
N ARG A 44 15.57 -9.46 -1.38
CA ARG A 44 16.50 -10.36 -0.71
C ARG A 44 16.62 -10.11 0.78
N LYS A 45 16.40 -8.87 1.20
CA LYS A 45 16.48 -8.49 2.61
C LYS A 45 15.17 -8.72 3.35
N GLY A 46 14.15 -9.19 2.67
CA GLY A 46 12.85 -9.42 3.26
C GLY A 46 11.97 -8.19 3.31
N TRP A 47 12.32 -7.12 2.62
CA TRP A 47 11.53 -5.90 2.59
C TRP A 47 10.37 -6.06 1.60
N ARG A 48 9.22 -5.50 1.97
CA ARG A 48 8.03 -5.60 1.13
C ARG A 48 8.18 -4.85 -0.18
N LEU A 49 7.69 -5.49 -1.24
CA LEU A 49 7.62 -4.87 -2.56
C LEU A 49 6.17 -4.95 -3.04
N PHE A 50 5.57 -3.79 -3.25
CA PHE A 50 4.17 -3.70 -3.66
C PHE A 50 4.06 -3.51 -5.17
N ALA A 51 3.26 -4.35 -5.82
CA ALA A 51 3.00 -4.20 -7.24
C ALA A 51 2.00 -3.07 -7.47
N GLU A 52 1.87 -2.66 -8.72
CA GLU A 52 1.02 -1.53 -9.06
C GLU A 52 -0.46 -1.76 -8.74
N ASP A 53 -0.95 -2.97 -8.99
CA ASP A 53 -2.33 -3.33 -8.67
C ASP A 53 -2.58 -3.34 -7.16
N GLU A 54 -1.59 -3.73 -6.38
CA GLU A 54 -1.70 -3.66 -4.92
C GLU A 54 -1.77 -2.20 -4.45
N LEU A 55 -1.01 -1.32 -5.10
CA LEU A 55 -1.05 0.10 -4.82
C LEU A 55 -2.44 0.68 -5.12
N LEU A 56 -3.04 0.27 -6.22
CA LEU A 56 -4.38 0.71 -6.58
C LEU A 56 -5.42 0.27 -5.55
N ASN A 57 -5.29 -0.94 -5.03
CA ASN A 57 -6.17 -1.43 -3.98
C ASN A 57 -6.05 -0.60 -2.71
N LEU A 58 -4.83 -0.22 -2.34
CA LEU A 58 -4.60 0.63 -1.18
C LEU A 58 -5.23 2.01 -1.37
N LYS A 59 -5.10 2.59 -2.55
CA LYS A 59 -5.71 3.87 -2.86
C LYS A 59 -7.22 3.79 -2.75
N SER A 60 -7.80 2.70 -3.23
CA SER A 60 -9.24 2.49 -3.15
C SER A 60 -9.72 2.45 -1.70
N GLU A 61 -9.00 1.74 -0.83
CA GLU A 61 -9.35 1.68 0.58
C GLU A 61 -9.25 3.05 1.25
N THR A 62 -8.20 3.80 0.92
CA THR A 62 -8.03 5.15 1.46
C THR A 62 -9.19 6.05 1.06
N ASN A 63 -9.61 5.97 -0.18
CA ASN A 63 -10.72 6.76 -0.68
C ASN A 63 -12.03 6.38 0.01
N LYS A 64 -12.26 5.10 0.25
CA LYS A 64 -13.45 4.64 0.97
C LYS A 64 -13.52 5.22 2.37
N ILE A 65 -12.40 5.21 3.07
CA ILE A 65 -12.34 5.72 4.44
C ILE A 65 -12.60 7.23 4.45
N GLN A 66 -12.00 7.95 3.52
CA GLN A 66 -12.20 9.39 3.41
C GLN A 66 -13.65 9.74 3.06
N ARG A 67 -14.25 8.95 2.17
CA ARG A 67 -15.63 9.17 1.78
C ARG A 67 -16.60 8.96 2.95
N ASN A 68 -16.36 7.94 3.73
CA ASN A 68 -17.19 7.66 4.91
C ASN A 68 -17.09 8.81 5.91
N ARG A 69 -15.90 9.34 6.10
CA ARG A 69 -15.66 10.45 7.01
C ARG A 69 -16.41 11.70 6.56
N VAL A 70 -16.38 11.97 5.26
CA VAL A 70 -17.07 13.11 4.68
C VAL A 70 -18.58 12.95 4.83
N ALA A 71 -19.08 11.74 4.61
CA ALA A 71 -20.50 11.47 4.68
C ALA A 71 -21.09 11.71 6.08
N GLU A 72 -20.29 11.58 7.10
CA GLU A 72 -20.73 11.79 8.48
C GLU A 72 -20.86 13.26 8.84
N ILE A 73 -20.25 14.11 8.08
CA ILE A 73 -20.28 15.54 8.33
C ILE A 73 -21.52 16.17 7.68
#